data_37a870c1582f4a0c22bfc297179f91bb
#
_entry.id   37a870c1582f4a0c22bfc297179f91bb
#
_cell.length_a   1.000
_cell.length_b   1.000
_cell.length_c   1.000
_cell.angle_alpha   90.00
_cell.angle_beta   90.00
_cell.angle_gamma   90.00
#
_symmetry.space_group_name_H-M   'P 1'
#
loop_
_entity.id
_entity.type
_entity.pdbx_description
1 polymer ?
#
loop_
_entity_poly.entity_id
_entity_poly.type
_entity_poly.pdbx_seq_one_letter_code
_entity_poly.pdbx_strand_id
1 'polypeptide(L)'
;MDPSNVGIIDGFLNVFETTIDSGFGLVQGSVVSLAGSLSVLDVLLAGLFWAWAVDEDIIQRLVKKTLYVGFFAFIINNFSNLSSVVFNSFAVLGLKAGGGTLALGDFMHPGRLAATGLSAALPLLDAASKLAFSFGALASIVQILVLLLCWFIVLAAFFILAVQLFVAIVEFKLTSLAGFVLIPFALFNRTAFLAEKVLGNVVSSGAKIMVLAVISAVASVLFKQFTTSYGNSAPTIGQALSVVLASLCIVGLAIFGGSLANGLISGAPQLGAGAAVGTGMAVGAMGAAAVA
;
A
#
# COMPACT_ATOMS: atom_id res chain seq x y z
N MET A 1 13.70 -15.57 -19.63
CA MET A 1 13.02 -14.25 -19.66
C MET A 1 13.87 -13.32 -18.84
N ASP A 2 14.30 -12.22 -19.44
CA ASP A 2 15.15 -11.23 -18.78
C ASP A 2 14.35 -10.52 -17.69
N PRO A 3 14.81 -10.51 -16.42
CA PRO A 3 14.11 -9.82 -15.32
C PRO A 3 13.92 -8.30 -15.55
N SER A 4 14.59 -7.74 -16.56
CA SER A 4 14.50 -6.33 -16.93
C SER A 4 13.10 -5.88 -17.39
N ASN A 5 12.26 -6.79 -17.91
CA ASN A 5 10.91 -6.45 -18.37
C ASN A 5 9.88 -6.25 -17.24
N VAL A 6 10.17 -6.75 -16.05
CA VAL A 6 9.28 -6.56 -14.87
C VAL A 6 9.47 -5.17 -14.26
N GLY A 7 10.57 -4.49 -14.57
CA GLY A 7 10.88 -3.12 -14.15
C GLY A 7 10.00 -2.02 -14.78
N ILE A 8 9.14 -2.34 -15.73
CA ILE A 8 8.25 -1.35 -16.36
C ILE A 8 7.32 -0.72 -15.32
N ILE A 9 6.79 -1.51 -14.38
CA ILE A 9 5.91 -1.00 -13.31
C ILE A 9 6.67 -0.05 -12.37
N ASP A 10 7.95 -0.31 -12.12
CA ASP A 10 8.81 0.57 -11.31
C ASP A 10 9.10 1.88 -12.06
N GLY A 11 9.24 1.82 -13.39
CA GLY A 11 9.34 3.00 -14.23
C GLY A 11 8.08 3.87 -14.16
N PHE A 12 6.90 3.27 -14.23
CA PHE A 12 5.64 3.99 -14.04
C PHE A 12 5.54 4.60 -12.63
N LEU A 13 5.88 3.85 -11.60
CA LEU A 13 5.88 4.34 -10.23
C LEU A 13 6.77 5.57 -10.07
N ASN A 14 7.99 5.53 -10.62
CA ASN A 14 8.92 6.64 -10.57
C ASN A 14 8.36 7.91 -11.25
N VAL A 15 7.70 7.77 -12.42
CA VAL A 15 7.04 8.90 -13.10
C VAL A 15 5.95 9.49 -12.21
N PHE A 16 5.10 8.66 -11.58
CA PHE A 16 4.08 9.14 -10.65
C PHE A 16 4.70 9.84 -9.44
N GLU A 17 5.69 9.23 -8.80
CA GLU A 17 6.34 9.80 -7.62
C GLU A 17 7.00 11.15 -7.93
N THR A 18 7.79 11.24 -9.00
CA THR A 18 8.45 12.48 -9.39
C THR A 18 7.47 13.58 -9.78
N THR A 19 6.37 13.22 -10.45
CA THR A 19 5.32 14.18 -10.82
C THR A 19 4.57 14.69 -9.58
N ILE A 20 4.21 13.80 -8.65
CA ILE A 20 3.50 14.19 -7.42
C ILE A 20 4.44 15.00 -6.51
N ASP A 21 5.70 14.58 -6.35
CA ASP A 21 6.67 15.28 -5.50
C ASP A 21 6.99 16.69 -6.05
N SER A 22 7.07 16.87 -7.37
CA SER A 22 7.17 18.21 -7.99
C SER A 22 5.89 19.02 -7.78
N GLY A 23 4.73 18.37 -7.74
CA GLY A 23 3.44 18.99 -7.47
C GLY A 23 3.38 19.75 -6.15
N PHE A 24 4.04 19.24 -5.08
CA PHE A 24 4.14 19.97 -3.80
C PHE A 24 4.77 21.34 -3.97
N GLY A 25 5.87 21.45 -4.73
CA GLY A 25 6.53 22.72 -5.02
C GLY A 25 5.65 23.67 -5.81
N LEU A 26 4.92 23.17 -6.79
CA LEU A 26 4.04 24.00 -7.64
C LEU A 26 2.86 24.59 -6.88
N VAL A 27 2.27 23.86 -5.94
CA VAL A 27 1.11 24.34 -5.16
C VAL A 27 1.51 25.07 -3.87
N GLN A 28 2.76 25.00 -3.43
CA GLN A 28 3.23 25.55 -2.16
C GLN A 28 2.93 27.05 -2.02
N GLY A 29 3.18 27.83 -3.05
CA GLY A 29 2.90 29.28 -3.04
C GLY A 29 1.42 29.60 -2.80
N SER A 30 0.53 28.85 -3.45
CA SER A 30 -0.93 28.99 -3.28
C SER A 30 -1.38 28.55 -1.88
N VAL A 31 -0.82 27.46 -1.37
CA VAL A 31 -1.11 26.94 -0.02
C VAL A 31 -0.68 27.93 1.06
N VAL A 32 0.51 28.50 0.95
CA VAL A 32 1.02 29.53 1.88
C VAL A 32 0.17 30.81 1.83
N SER A 33 -0.21 31.25 0.64
CA SER A 33 -1.09 32.43 0.47
C SER A 33 -2.47 32.19 1.12
N LEU A 34 -3.04 31.02 0.89
CA LEU A 34 -4.31 30.61 1.51
C LEU A 34 -4.19 30.54 3.05
N ALA A 35 -3.11 29.98 3.56
CA ALA A 35 -2.82 29.91 5.00
C ALA A 35 -2.75 31.32 5.61
N GLY A 36 -2.04 32.25 4.95
CA GLY A 36 -1.97 33.65 5.39
C GLY A 36 -3.33 34.31 5.46
N SER A 37 -4.12 34.17 4.40
CA SER A 37 -5.48 34.74 4.33
C SER A 37 -6.40 34.19 5.43
N LEU A 38 -6.41 32.87 5.65
CA LEU A 38 -7.23 32.22 6.67
C LEU A 38 -6.76 32.60 8.09
N SER A 39 -5.45 32.72 8.31
CA SER A 39 -4.91 33.17 9.60
C SER A 39 -5.34 34.59 9.94
N VAL A 40 -5.28 35.52 8.96
CA VAL A 40 -5.70 36.90 9.15
C VAL A 40 -7.18 36.97 9.47
N LEU A 41 -8.03 36.26 8.72
CA LEU A 41 -9.48 36.19 8.98
C LEU A 41 -9.78 35.67 10.38
N ASP A 42 -9.11 34.61 10.79
CA ASP A 42 -9.34 33.98 12.08
C ASP A 42 -8.88 34.85 13.26
N VAL A 43 -7.73 35.54 13.12
CA VAL A 43 -7.24 36.50 14.12
C VAL A 43 -8.13 37.71 14.22
N LEU A 44 -8.61 38.26 13.09
CA LEU A 44 -9.55 39.40 13.09
C LEU A 44 -10.86 39.04 13.79
N LEU A 45 -11.46 37.91 13.46
CA LEU A 45 -12.67 37.44 14.10
C LEU A 45 -12.47 37.16 15.59
N ALA A 46 -11.36 36.51 15.95
CA ALA A 46 -11.02 36.27 17.35
C ALA A 46 -10.88 37.60 18.12
N GLY A 47 -10.19 38.59 17.56
CA GLY A 47 -10.01 39.91 18.16
C GLY A 47 -11.35 40.63 18.40
N LEU A 48 -12.28 40.58 17.42
CA LEU A 48 -13.61 41.13 17.57
C LEU A 48 -14.41 40.45 18.71
N PHE A 49 -14.35 39.13 18.81
CA PHE A 49 -15.04 38.41 19.88
C PHE A 49 -14.41 38.68 21.26
N TRP A 50 -13.07 38.84 21.33
CA TRP A 50 -12.41 39.15 22.62
C TRP A 50 -12.67 40.58 23.06
N ALA A 51 -12.85 41.52 22.13
CA ALA A 51 -13.23 42.89 22.48
C ALA A 51 -14.65 43.00 23.15
N TRP A 52 -15.49 42.00 22.92
CA TRP A 52 -16.81 41.92 23.57
C TRP A 52 -16.86 41.10 24.86
N ALA A 53 -15.83 40.33 25.16
CA ALA A 53 -15.74 39.46 26.34
C ALA A 53 -15.11 40.24 27.51
N VAL A 54 -15.90 40.52 28.56
CA VAL A 54 -15.51 41.44 29.66
C VAL A 54 -14.65 40.79 30.74
N ASP A 55 -14.54 39.44 30.81
CA ASP A 55 -13.94 38.74 31.98
C ASP A 55 -12.92 37.66 31.69
N GLU A 56 -12.21 37.67 30.57
CA GLU A 56 -11.26 36.60 30.24
C GLU A 56 -9.83 37.11 29.92
N ASP A 57 -8.81 36.31 30.33
CA ASP A 57 -7.37 36.58 30.09
C ASP A 57 -7.05 36.60 28.57
N ILE A 58 -7.08 37.75 27.95
CA ILE A 58 -6.81 38.00 26.53
C ILE A 58 -5.42 37.49 26.18
N ILE A 59 -4.43 37.64 27.07
CA ILE A 59 -3.03 37.24 26.88
C ILE A 59 -2.95 35.70 26.71
N GLN A 60 -3.64 34.93 27.57
CA GLN A 60 -3.63 33.47 27.50
C GLN A 60 -4.25 32.97 26.19
N ARG A 61 -5.32 33.58 25.73
CA ARG A 61 -5.97 33.26 24.44
C ARG A 61 -5.05 33.59 23.26
N LEU A 62 -4.39 34.75 23.30
CA LEU A 62 -3.44 35.16 22.26
C LEU A 62 -2.26 34.17 22.18
N VAL A 63 -1.68 33.77 23.28
CA VAL A 63 -0.58 32.81 23.33
C VAL A 63 -1.01 31.46 22.73
N LYS A 64 -2.16 30.92 23.14
CA LYS A 64 -2.71 29.68 22.58
C LYS A 64 -2.90 29.78 21.08
N LYS A 65 -3.43 30.90 20.59
CA LYS A 65 -3.67 31.14 19.18
C LYS A 65 -2.37 31.23 18.38
N THR A 66 -1.38 31.95 18.89
CA THR A 66 -0.06 32.08 18.27
C THR A 66 0.63 30.71 18.15
N LEU A 67 0.61 29.92 19.23
CA LEU A 67 1.16 28.56 19.20
C LEU A 67 0.46 27.67 18.18
N TYR A 68 -0.87 27.75 18.09
CA TYR A 68 -1.65 26.99 17.13
C TYR A 68 -1.30 27.37 15.68
N VAL A 69 -1.26 28.67 15.37
CA VAL A 69 -0.87 29.15 14.05
C VAL A 69 0.56 28.76 13.71
N GLY A 70 1.48 28.91 14.68
CA GLY A 70 2.90 28.51 14.51
C GLY A 70 3.07 27.01 14.23
N PHE A 71 2.31 26.15 14.93
CA PHE A 71 2.31 24.71 14.72
C PHE A 71 1.84 24.33 13.30
N PHE A 72 0.72 24.89 12.83
CA PHE A 72 0.24 24.61 11.49
C PHE A 72 1.12 25.24 10.41
N ALA A 73 1.70 26.40 10.64
CA ALA A 73 2.69 26.99 9.74
C ALA A 73 3.93 26.09 9.58
N PHE A 74 4.40 25.47 10.68
CA PHE A 74 5.47 24.47 10.62
C PHE A 74 5.06 23.24 9.80
N ILE A 75 3.85 22.71 10.02
CA ILE A 75 3.32 21.58 9.24
C ILE A 75 3.26 21.94 7.76
N ILE A 76 2.71 23.07 7.39
CA ILE A 76 2.56 23.53 5.98
C ILE A 76 3.94 23.61 5.31
N ASN A 77 4.92 24.22 5.97
CA ASN A 77 6.25 24.37 5.39
C ASN A 77 7.04 23.07 5.27
N ASN A 78 6.71 22.05 6.07
CA ASN A 78 7.42 20.77 6.10
C ASN A 78 6.56 19.59 5.67
N PHE A 79 5.37 19.81 5.10
CA PHE A 79 4.38 18.75 4.89
C PHE A 79 4.89 17.61 4.00
N SER A 80 5.61 17.91 2.92
CA SER A 80 6.21 16.91 2.03
C SER A 80 7.19 15.99 2.80
N ASN A 81 8.06 16.58 3.62
CA ASN A 81 9.00 15.81 4.44
C ASN A 81 8.28 14.99 5.52
N LEU A 82 7.29 15.58 6.19
CA LEU A 82 6.50 14.90 7.22
C LEU A 82 5.73 13.71 6.65
N SER A 83 5.11 13.86 5.47
CA SER A 83 4.40 12.77 4.80
C SER A 83 5.37 11.64 4.41
N SER A 84 6.57 11.97 3.92
CA SER A 84 7.60 10.97 3.61
C SER A 84 8.11 10.24 4.85
N VAL A 85 8.27 10.94 5.98
CA VAL A 85 8.62 10.32 7.27
C VAL A 85 7.52 9.36 7.73
N VAL A 86 6.25 9.75 7.62
CA VAL A 86 5.11 8.88 7.95
C VAL A 86 5.14 7.63 7.08
N PHE A 87 5.25 7.78 5.74
CA PHE A 87 5.33 6.66 4.80
C PHE A 87 6.44 5.68 5.17
N ASN A 88 7.68 6.18 5.29
CA ASN A 88 8.84 5.36 5.57
C ASN A 88 8.75 4.68 6.93
N SER A 89 8.22 5.37 7.95
CA SER A 89 8.05 4.80 9.28
C SER A 89 7.08 3.63 9.27
N PHE A 90 5.92 3.77 8.65
CA PHE A 90 4.93 2.68 8.52
C PHE A 90 5.46 1.53 7.68
N ALA A 91 6.13 1.81 6.56
CA ALA A 91 6.74 0.78 5.72
C ALA A 91 7.81 -0.03 6.47
N VAL A 92 8.74 0.65 7.16
CA VAL A 92 9.80 0.00 7.95
C VAL A 92 9.21 -0.80 9.12
N LEU A 93 8.22 -0.27 9.83
CA LEU A 93 7.53 -1.00 10.90
C LEU A 93 6.87 -2.27 10.37
N GLY A 94 6.18 -2.18 9.23
CA GLY A 94 5.56 -3.34 8.59
C GLY A 94 6.58 -4.39 8.16
N LEU A 95 7.68 -3.99 7.53
CA LEU A 95 8.76 -4.90 7.13
C LEU A 95 9.40 -5.59 8.33
N LYS A 96 9.66 -4.86 9.42
CA LYS A 96 10.19 -5.45 10.66
C LYS A 96 9.20 -6.43 11.29
N ALA A 97 7.92 -6.09 11.33
CA ALA A 97 6.87 -6.97 11.85
C ALA A 97 6.69 -8.24 11.00
N GLY A 98 6.95 -8.17 9.69
CA GLY A 98 6.92 -9.29 8.76
C GLY A 98 8.19 -10.18 8.78
N GLY A 99 9.14 -9.94 9.69
CA GLY A 99 10.36 -10.75 9.85
C GLY A 99 11.65 -10.07 9.37
N GLY A 100 11.59 -8.84 8.85
CA GLY A 100 12.76 -8.00 8.53
C GLY A 100 13.66 -8.49 7.39
N THR A 101 13.22 -9.48 6.60
CA THR A 101 14.02 -10.09 5.53
C THR A 101 13.97 -9.32 4.21
N LEU A 102 12.93 -8.51 4.00
CA LEU A 102 12.76 -7.67 2.82
C LEU A 102 13.27 -6.26 3.14
N ALA A 103 14.17 -5.73 2.31
CA ALA A 103 14.67 -4.38 2.45
C ALA A 103 13.60 -3.34 2.01
N LEU A 104 13.62 -2.15 2.62
CA LEU A 104 12.72 -1.06 2.23
C LEU A 104 12.83 -0.72 0.73
N GLY A 105 14.07 -0.70 0.21
CA GLY A 105 14.31 -0.46 -1.21
C GLY A 105 13.70 -1.51 -2.14
N ASP A 106 13.60 -2.77 -1.71
CA ASP A 106 12.94 -3.82 -2.50
C ASP A 106 11.41 -3.71 -2.41
N PHE A 107 10.91 -3.35 -1.24
CA PHE A 107 9.48 -3.09 -1.03
C PHE A 107 8.97 -1.89 -1.86
N MET A 108 9.77 -0.83 -2.00
CA MET A 108 9.43 0.35 -2.80
C MET A 108 9.41 0.09 -4.31
N HIS A 109 9.81 -1.11 -4.77
CA HIS A 109 9.83 -1.51 -6.17
C HIS A 109 8.86 -2.67 -6.42
N PRO A 110 7.59 -2.41 -6.77
CA PRO A 110 6.60 -3.46 -7.05
C PRO A 110 7.07 -4.46 -8.11
N GLY A 111 7.91 -4.04 -9.06
CA GLY A 111 8.51 -4.91 -10.06
C GLY A 111 9.41 -5.99 -9.45
N ARG A 112 10.15 -5.69 -8.39
CA ARG A 112 10.97 -6.68 -7.68
C ARG A 112 10.11 -7.73 -6.98
N LEU A 113 8.96 -7.34 -6.48
CA LEU A 113 8.00 -8.27 -5.88
C LEU A 113 7.41 -9.21 -6.95
N ALA A 114 7.06 -8.67 -8.12
CA ALA A 114 6.63 -9.47 -9.27
C ALA A 114 7.76 -10.42 -9.75
N ALA A 115 9.01 -9.97 -9.77
CA ALA A 115 10.18 -10.81 -10.11
C ALA A 115 10.39 -11.95 -9.11
N THR A 116 10.12 -11.70 -7.81
CA THR A 116 10.14 -12.78 -6.80
C THR A 116 9.10 -13.84 -7.11
N GLY A 117 7.89 -13.45 -7.53
CA GLY A 117 6.87 -14.36 -7.99
C GLY A 117 7.27 -15.17 -9.20
N LEU A 118 7.90 -14.53 -10.18
CA LEU A 118 8.43 -15.21 -11.37
C LEU A 118 9.47 -16.26 -10.99
N SER A 119 10.44 -15.92 -10.14
CA SER A 119 11.46 -16.87 -9.67
C SER A 119 10.87 -18.02 -8.86
N ALA A 120 9.82 -17.79 -8.09
CA ALA A 120 9.10 -18.85 -7.37
C ALA A 120 8.30 -19.77 -8.30
N ALA A 121 7.81 -19.25 -9.43
CA ALA A 121 7.01 -20.00 -10.39
C ALA A 121 7.89 -20.82 -11.39
N LEU A 122 9.12 -20.38 -11.69
CA LEU A 122 10.01 -21.04 -12.66
C LEU A 122 10.22 -22.53 -12.39
N PRO A 123 10.44 -23.03 -11.15
CA PRO A 123 10.62 -24.47 -10.91
C PRO A 123 9.42 -25.32 -11.33
N LEU A 124 8.20 -24.77 -11.27
CA LEU A 124 6.97 -25.44 -11.71
C LEU A 124 6.94 -25.60 -13.24
N LEU A 125 7.37 -24.55 -13.95
CA LEU A 125 7.47 -24.56 -15.40
C LEU A 125 8.55 -25.52 -15.88
N ASP A 126 9.72 -25.53 -15.23
CA ASP A 126 10.82 -26.45 -15.53
C ASP A 126 10.41 -27.91 -15.31
N ALA A 127 9.68 -28.19 -14.24
CA ALA A 127 9.16 -29.53 -13.98
C ALA A 127 8.16 -29.97 -15.06
N ALA A 128 7.24 -29.08 -15.46
CA ALA A 128 6.29 -29.36 -16.52
C ALA A 128 7.00 -29.63 -17.86
N SER A 129 8.03 -28.83 -18.20
CA SER A 129 8.80 -28.99 -19.42
C SER A 129 9.56 -30.33 -19.46
N LYS A 130 10.23 -30.70 -18.35
CA LYS A 130 10.96 -31.99 -18.25
C LYS A 130 10.04 -33.19 -18.46
N LEU A 131 8.81 -33.13 -17.91
CA LEU A 131 7.79 -34.17 -18.11
C LEU A 131 7.30 -34.22 -19.56
N ALA A 132 7.10 -33.04 -20.18
CA ALA A 132 6.65 -32.95 -21.58
C ALA A 132 7.64 -33.52 -22.60
N PHE A 133 8.95 -33.42 -22.33
CA PHE A 133 10.00 -33.97 -23.21
C PHE A 133 10.45 -35.40 -22.84
N SER A 134 9.80 -36.03 -21.84
CA SER A 134 10.10 -37.42 -21.47
C SER A 134 9.34 -38.43 -22.35
N PHE A 135 9.92 -39.67 -22.50
CA PHE A 135 9.28 -40.75 -23.25
C PHE A 135 7.89 -41.17 -22.74
N GLY A 136 7.51 -40.72 -21.53
CA GLY A 136 6.20 -40.98 -20.90
C GLY A 136 5.26 -39.77 -20.92
N ALA A 137 5.44 -38.79 -21.78
CA ALA A 137 4.68 -37.53 -21.80
C ALA A 137 3.13 -37.74 -21.83
N LEU A 138 2.66 -38.70 -22.62
CA LEU A 138 1.23 -39.02 -22.71
C LEU A 138 0.65 -39.59 -21.41
N ALA A 139 1.43 -40.35 -20.63
CA ALA A 139 1.01 -40.84 -19.31
C ALA A 139 1.05 -39.75 -18.24
N SER A 140 1.81 -38.67 -18.45
CA SER A 140 2.01 -37.56 -17.49
C SER A 140 1.24 -36.31 -17.87
N ILE A 141 0.36 -36.34 -18.87
CA ILE A 141 -0.34 -35.15 -19.41
C ILE A 141 -1.13 -34.41 -18.33
N VAL A 142 -1.80 -35.14 -17.43
CA VAL A 142 -2.54 -34.55 -16.31
C VAL A 142 -1.61 -33.82 -15.34
N GLN A 143 -0.45 -34.40 -15.04
CA GLN A 143 0.54 -33.78 -14.16
C GLN A 143 1.12 -32.51 -14.80
N ILE A 144 1.39 -32.53 -16.09
CA ILE A 144 1.87 -31.36 -16.84
C ILE A 144 0.83 -30.22 -16.77
N LEU A 145 -0.44 -30.51 -17.03
CA LEU A 145 -1.52 -29.53 -16.95
C LEU A 145 -1.68 -28.93 -15.55
N VAL A 146 -1.60 -29.76 -14.50
CA VAL A 146 -1.65 -29.30 -13.12
C VAL A 146 -0.47 -28.35 -12.81
N LEU A 147 0.76 -28.72 -13.19
CA LEU A 147 1.94 -27.87 -12.97
C LEU A 147 1.87 -26.53 -13.71
N LEU A 148 1.38 -26.52 -14.95
CA LEU A 148 1.18 -25.30 -15.73
C LEU A 148 0.09 -24.40 -15.10
N LEU A 149 -1.00 -24.99 -14.62
CA LEU A 149 -2.04 -24.26 -13.90
C LEU A 149 -1.48 -23.66 -12.61
N CYS A 150 -0.73 -24.43 -11.83
CA CYS A 150 -0.06 -23.96 -10.63
C CYS A 150 0.91 -22.81 -10.94
N TRP A 151 1.73 -22.93 -11.97
CA TRP A 151 2.62 -21.87 -12.44
C TRP A 151 1.85 -20.59 -12.73
N PHE A 152 0.76 -20.67 -13.48
CA PHE A 152 -0.05 -19.52 -13.85
C PHE A 152 -0.66 -18.83 -12.62
N ILE A 153 -1.20 -19.62 -11.67
CA ILE A 153 -1.83 -19.08 -10.44
C ILE A 153 -0.79 -18.37 -9.56
N VAL A 154 0.39 -18.96 -9.38
CA VAL A 154 1.47 -18.33 -8.59
C VAL A 154 1.90 -17.02 -9.23
N LEU A 155 2.11 -17.02 -10.54
CA LEU A 155 2.48 -15.82 -11.30
C LEU A 155 1.43 -14.73 -11.15
N ALA A 156 0.15 -15.06 -11.40
CA ALA A 156 -0.96 -14.12 -11.27
C ALA A 156 -1.07 -13.54 -9.84
N ALA A 157 -0.85 -14.36 -8.82
CA ALA A 157 -0.88 -13.94 -7.43
C ALA A 157 0.14 -12.85 -7.12
N PHE A 158 1.38 -13.02 -7.55
CA PHE A 158 2.42 -12.02 -7.34
C PHE A 158 2.22 -10.76 -8.18
N PHE A 159 1.68 -10.87 -9.39
CA PHE A 159 1.32 -9.69 -10.18
C PHE A 159 0.23 -8.88 -9.49
N ILE A 160 -0.81 -9.53 -8.97
CA ILE A 160 -1.86 -8.85 -8.20
C ILE A 160 -1.27 -8.16 -6.97
N LEU A 161 -0.38 -8.83 -6.22
CA LEU A 161 0.27 -8.25 -5.06
C LEU A 161 1.13 -7.02 -5.44
N ALA A 162 1.89 -7.10 -6.54
CA ALA A 162 2.69 -5.99 -7.06
C ALA A 162 1.82 -4.79 -7.47
N VAL A 163 0.69 -5.03 -8.14
CA VAL A 163 -0.28 -3.98 -8.50
C VAL A 163 -0.91 -3.37 -7.25
N GLN A 164 -1.27 -4.16 -6.25
CA GLN A 164 -1.81 -3.65 -4.98
C GLN A 164 -0.80 -2.75 -4.26
N LEU A 165 0.48 -3.13 -4.26
CA LEU A 165 1.55 -2.32 -3.68
C LEU A 165 1.72 -1.00 -4.45
N PHE A 166 1.79 -1.07 -5.79
CA PHE A 166 1.85 0.11 -6.66
C PHE A 166 0.71 1.09 -6.37
N VAL A 167 -0.54 0.59 -6.37
CA VAL A 167 -1.73 1.41 -6.10
C VAL A 167 -1.67 2.03 -4.71
N ALA A 168 -1.24 1.30 -3.68
CA ALA A 168 -1.15 1.81 -2.32
C ALA A 168 -0.10 2.92 -2.17
N ILE A 169 1.06 2.79 -2.83
CA ILE A 169 2.09 3.83 -2.83
C ILE A 169 1.58 5.10 -3.52
N VAL A 170 1.00 4.96 -4.71
CA VAL A 170 0.43 6.10 -5.46
C VAL A 170 -0.72 6.75 -4.68
N GLU A 171 -1.62 5.95 -4.09
CA GLU A 171 -2.72 6.43 -3.24
C GLU A 171 -2.21 7.27 -2.07
N PHE A 172 -1.16 6.80 -1.37
CA PHE A 172 -0.54 7.55 -0.27
C PHE A 172 0.00 8.90 -0.75
N LYS A 173 0.76 8.90 -1.83
CA LYS A 173 1.35 10.12 -2.41
C LYS A 173 0.27 11.11 -2.88
N LEU A 174 -0.76 10.64 -3.57
CA LEU A 174 -1.88 11.48 -4.02
C LEU A 174 -2.68 12.03 -2.84
N THR A 175 -2.97 11.22 -1.84
CA THR A 175 -3.67 11.64 -0.61
C THR A 175 -2.87 12.71 0.13
N SER A 176 -1.54 12.55 0.19
CA SER A 176 -0.65 13.54 0.79
C SER A 176 -0.65 14.86 0.01
N LEU A 177 -0.53 14.83 -1.33
CA LEU A 177 -0.55 16.04 -2.15
C LEU A 177 -1.91 16.76 -2.07
N ALA A 178 -3.02 16.04 -2.22
CA ALA A 178 -4.36 16.60 -2.10
C ALA A 178 -4.61 17.14 -0.68
N GLY A 179 -4.12 16.42 0.31
CA GLY A 179 -4.18 16.81 1.70
C GLY A 179 -3.42 18.11 1.98
N PHE A 180 -2.26 18.29 1.39
CA PHE A 180 -1.45 19.50 1.53
C PHE A 180 -2.23 20.78 1.21
N VAL A 181 -3.07 20.75 0.19
CA VAL A 181 -3.92 21.89 -0.19
C VAL A 181 -5.00 22.18 0.86
N LEU A 182 -5.40 21.18 1.65
CA LEU A 182 -6.46 21.32 2.66
C LEU A 182 -5.93 21.65 4.07
N ILE A 183 -4.64 21.49 4.35
CA ILE A 183 -4.05 21.78 5.68
C ILE A 183 -4.26 23.25 6.11
N PRO A 184 -4.17 24.27 5.24
CA PRO A 184 -4.42 25.66 5.63
C PRO A 184 -5.77 25.91 6.29
N PHE A 185 -6.78 25.10 5.96
CA PHE A 185 -8.12 25.22 6.55
C PHE A 185 -8.14 24.93 8.06
N ALA A 186 -7.09 24.32 8.62
CA ALA A 186 -6.90 24.23 10.05
C ALA A 186 -6.82 25.59 10.73
N LEU A 187 -6.26 26.59 10.05
CA LEU A 187 -6.02 27.92 10.59
C LEU A 187 -7.31 28.73 10.83
N PHE A 188 -8.41 28.30 10.21
CA PHE A 188 -9.73 28.90 10.45
C PHE A 188 -10.62 27.90 11.20
N ASN A 189 -10.98 28.22 12.44
CA ASN A 189 -11.66 27.31 13.37
C ASN A 189 -12.93 26.63 12.80
N ARG A 190 -13.67 27.32 11.92
CA ARG A 190 -14.89 26.77 11.30
C ARG A 190 -14.61 25.67 10.27
N THR A 191 -13.41 25.62 9.71
CA THR A 191 -13.00 24.67 8.67
C THR A 191 -11.91 23.71 9.13
N ALA A 192 -11.47 23.79 10.37
CA ALA A 192 -10.39 22.97 10.94
C ALA A 192 -10.62 21.46 10.76
N PHE A 193 -11.89 21.00 10.77
CA PHE A 193 -12.27 19.62 10.54
C PHE A 193 -11.77 19.05 9.19
N LEU A 194 -11.54 19.91 8.19
CA LEU A 194 -10.99 19.46 6.88
C LEU A 194 -9.54 19.00 7.02
N ALA A 195 -8.73 19.76 7.74
CA ALA A 195 -7.34 19.41 8.00
C ALA A 195 -7.21 18.18 8.91
N GLU A 196 -8.09 18.04 9.92
CA GLU A 196 -8.13 16.86 10.79
C GLU A 196 -8.42 15.59 9.97
N LYS A 197 -9.37 15.64 9.04
CA LYS A 197 -9.67 14.53 8.14
C LYS A 197 -8.48 14.19 7.25
N VAL A 198 -7.76 15.19 6.75
CA VAL A 198 -6.57 14.99 5.94
C VAL A 198 -5.49 14.25 6.73
N LEU A 199 -5.17 14.73 7.93
CA LEU A 199 -4.18 14.07 8.79
C LEU A 199 -4.58 12.63 9.11
N GLY A 200 -5.86 12.40 9.39
CA GLY A 200 -6.40 11.06 9.58
C GLY A 200 -6.25 10.17 8.34
N ASN A 201 -6.50 10.71 7.15
CA ASN A 201 -6.36 9.96 5.89
C ASN A 201 -4.90 9.62 5.58
N VAL A 202 -3.95 10.52 5.84
CA VAL A 202 -2.51 10.25 5.67
C VAL A 202 -2.06 9.11 6.58
N VAL A 203 -2.48 9.14 7.85
CA VAL A 203 -2.20 8.05 8.80
C VAL A 203 -2.85 6.73 8.35
N SER A 204 -4.10 6.79 7.87
CA SER A 204 -4.82 5.61 7.36
C SER A 204 -4.13 4.98 6.16
N SER A 205 -3.72 5.79 5.19
CA SER A 205 -2.96 5.33 4.03
C SER A 205 -1.59 4.77 4.44
N GLY A 206 -0.93 5.37 5.44
CA GLY A 206 0.30 4.85 6.04
C GLY A 206 0.10 3.47 6.68
N ALA A 207 -0.99 3.27 7.44
CA ALA A 207 -1.31 1.97 8.03
C ALA A 207 -1.59 0.90 6.95
N LYS A 208 -2.21 1.28 5.83
CA LYS A 208 -2.37 0.40 4.67
C LYS A 208 -1.02 -0.05 4.09
N ILE A 209 -0.07 0.89 3.96
CA ILE A 209 1.32 0.57 3.56
C ILE A 209 1.96 -0.40 4.54
N MET A 210 1.80 -0.18 5.86
CA MET A 210 2.33 -1.08 6.89
C MET A 210 1.79 -2.51 6.74
N VAL A 211 0.48 -2.67 6.57
CA VAL A 211 -0.15 -3.99 6.38
C VAL A 211 0.38 -4.67 5.13
N LEU A 212 0.48 -3.95 4.00
CA LEU A 212 1.04 -4.51 2.76
C LEU A 212 2.53 -4.86 2.90
N ALA A 213 3.29 -4.08 3.69
CA ALA A 213 4.69 -4.38 3.98
C ALA A 213 4.84 -5.69 4.77
N VAL A 214 3.99 -5.92 5.78
CA VAL A 214 3.95 -7.21 6.51
C VAL A 214 3.65 -8.35 5.55
N ILE A 215 2.60 -8.23 4.73
CA ILE A 215 2.19 -9.27 3.78
C ILE A 215 3.31 -9.57 2.78
N SER A 216 3.95 -8.54 2.22
CA SER A 216 5.04 -8.68 1.26
C SER A 216 6.28 -9.34 1.87
N ALA A 217 6.63 -8.98 3.12
CA ALA A 217 7.75 -9.58 3.83
C ALA A 217 7.48 -11.06 4.13
N VAL A 218 6.30 -11.41 4.65
CA VAL A 218 5.91 -12.81 4.89
C VAL A 218 5.87 -13.60 3.58
N ALA A 219 5.32 -13.03 2.51
CA ALA A 219 5.33 -13.65 1.19
C ALA A 219 6.74 -13.97 0.72
N SER A 220 7.66 -13.01 0.81
CA SER A 220 9.06 -13.18 0.42
C SER A 220 9.73 -14.34 1.17
N VAL A 221 9.50 -14.47 2.48
CA VAL A 221 10.04 -15.57 3.30
C VAL A 221 9.46 -16.91 2.88
N LEU A 222 8.14 -17.03 2.79
CA LEU A 222 7.45 -18.27 2.44
C LEU A 222 7.87 -18.79 1.07
N PHE A 223 7.91 -17.92 0.07
CA PHE A 223 8.27 -18.34 -1.28
C PHE A 223 9.76 -18.68 -1.43
N LYS A 224 10.64 -18.00 -0.70
CA LYS A 224 12.05 -18.39 -0.64
C LYS A 224 12.21 -19.78 -0.02
N GLN A 225 11.44 -20.11 1.01
CA GLN A 225 11.45 -21.43 1.62
C GLN A 225 10.95 -22.50 0.64
N PHE A 226 9.90 -22.25 -0.14
CA PHE A 226 9.41 -23.19 -1.15
C PHE A 226 10.45 -23.41 -2.26
N THR A 227 11.07 -22.37 -2.79
CA THR A 227 12.10 -22.52 -3.84
C THR A 227 13.31 -23.29 -3.37
N THR A 228 13.72 -23.14 -2.11
CA THR A 228 14.82 -23.93 -1.51
C THR A 228 14.43 -25.38 -1.21
N SER A 229 13.17 -25.64 -0.92
CA SER A 229 12.68 -27.02 -0.59
C SER A 229 12.60 -27.94 -1.81
N TYR A 230 12.56 -27.39 -3.03
CA TYR A 230 12.57 -28.22 -4.25
C TYR A 230 13.93 -28.87 -4.54
N GLY A 231 15.03 -28.30 -4.05
CA GLY A 231 16.37 -28.77 -4.33
C GLY A 231 16.62 -28.98 -5.82
N ASN A 232 17.26 -30.12 -6.19
CA ASN A 232 17.47 -30.52 -7.58
C ASN A 232 16.36 -31.44 -8.13
N SER A 233 15.30 -31.70 -7.35
CA SER A 233 14.20 -32.58 -7.73
C SER A 233 13.02 -31.79 -8.30
N ALA A 234 12.28 -32.38 -9.25
CA ALA A 234 11.04 -31.79 -9.74
C ALA A 234 10.00 -31.72 -8.60
N PRO A 235 9.27 -30.62 -8.42
CA PRO A 235 8.24 -30.50 -7.40
C PRO A 235 7.13 -31.54 -7.62
N THR A 236 6.71 -32.18 -6.54
CA THR A 236 5.55 -33.08 -6.55
C THR A 236 4.25 -32.27 -6.69
N ILE A 237 3.18 -32.91 -7.15
CA ILE A 237 1.84 -32.26 -7.27
C ILE A 237 1.41 -31.69 -5.92
N GLY A 238 1.64 -32.39 -4.80
CA GLY A 238 1.30 -31.92 -3.46
C GLY A 238 2.06 -30.64 -3.07
N GLN A 239 3.34 -30.55 -3.39
CA GLN A 239 4.14 -29.34 -3.18
C GLN A 239 3.65 -28.17 -4.05
N ALA A 240 3.34 -28.44 -5.31
CA ALA A 240 2.80 -27.43 -6.22
C ALA A 240 1.47 -26.86 -5.72
N LEU A 241 0.55 -27.70 -5.27
CA LEU A 241 -0.73 -27.29 -4.68
C LEU A 241 -0.56 -26.49 -3.38
N SER A 242 0.42 -26.83 -2.55
CA SER A 242 0.74 -26.07 -1.33
C SER A 242 1.21 -24.64 -1.65
N VAL A 243 2.02 -24.47 -2.69
CA VAL A 243 2.46 -23.15 -3.17
C VAL A 243 1.30 -22.34 -3.73
N VAL A 244 0.40 -22.98 -4.49
CA VAL A 244 -0.82 -22.34 -5.00
C VAL A 244 -1.70 -21.85 -3.85
N LEU A 245 -1.94 -22.71 -2.84
CA LEU A 245 -2.73 -22.31 -1.68
C LEU A 245 -2.11 -21.13 -0.94
N ALA A 246 -0.81 -21.16 -0.70
CA ALA A 246 -0.09 -20.05 -0.09
C ALA A 246 -0.20 -18.75 -0.93
N SER A 247 -0.07 -18.85 -2.26
CA SER A 247 -0.22 -17.72 -3.17
C SER A 247 -1.61 -17.10 -3.11
N LEU A 248 -2.66 -17.92 -3.11
CA LEU A 248 -4.05 -17.46 -3.01
C LEU A 248 -4.33 -16.81 -1.65
N CYS A 249 -3.78 -17.37 -0.55
CA CYS A 249 -3.91 -16.75 0.77
C CYS A 249 -3.25 -15.37 0.82
N ILE A 250 -2.06 -15.20 0.23
CA ILE A 250 -1.34 -13.93 0.20
C ILE A 250 -2.10 -12.90 -0.62
N VAL A 251 -2.64 -13.28 -1.78
CA VAL A 251 -3.50 -12.38 -2.58
C VAL A 251 -4.75 -11.97 -1.81
N GLY A 252 -5.41 -12.93 -1.16
CA GLY A 252 -6.55 -12.64 -0.30
C GLY A 252 -6.20 -11.61 0.77
N LEU A 253 -5.10 -11.84 1.50
CA LEU A 253 -4.62 -10.90 2.51
C LEU A 253 -4.25 -9.53 1.92
N ALA A 254 -3.65 -9.48 0.73
CA ALA A 254 -3.30 -8.22 0.08
C ALA A 254 -4.55 -7.40 -0.32
N ILE A 255 -5.58 -8.06 -0.85
CA ILE A 255 -6.83 -7.40 -1.22
C ILE A 255 -7.59 -6.90 0.02
N PHE A 256 -7.68 -7.72 1.06
CA PHE A 256 -8.40 -7.37 2.30
C PHE A 256 -7.56 -6.52 3.27
N GLY A 257 -6.23 -6.54 3.16
CA GLY A 257 -5.33 -5.81 4.04
C GLY A 257 -5.59 -4.30 4.07
N GLY A 258 -5.95 -3.71 2.93
CA GLY A 258 -6.34 -2.30 2.86
C GLY A 258 -7.61 -1.97 3.65
N SER A 259 -8.62 -2.82 3.58
CA SER A 259 -9.87 -2.65 4.35
C SER A 259 -9.66 -2.87 5.85
N LEU A 260 -8.79 -3.80 6.23
CA LEU A 260 -8.39 -4.00 7.63
C LEU A 260 -7.70 -2.76 8.21
N ALA A 261 -6.76 -2.17 7.47
CA ALA A 261 -6.07 -0.95 7.90
C ALA A 261 -7.05 0.22 8.09
N ASN A 262 -7.97 0.43 7.15
CA ASN A 262 -9.00 1.46 7.27
C ASN A 262 -9.96 1.19 8.44
N GLY A 263 -10.33 -0.07 8.68
CA GLY A 263 -11.18 -0.48 9.79
C GLY A 263 -10.55 -0.21 11.16
N LEU A 264 -9.25 -0.42 11.31
CA LEU A 264 -8.51 -0.14 12.54
C LEU A 264 -8.53 1.35 12.91
N ILE A 265 -8.52 2.24 11.93
CA ILE A 265 -8.46 3.69 12.16
C ILE A 265 -9.85 4.29 12.30
N SER A 266 -10.81 3.86 11.47
CA SER A 266 -12.19 4.35 11.52
C SER A 266 -13.02 3.75 12.65
N GLY A 267 -12.52 2.71 13.34
CA GLY A 267 -13.23 2.01 14.39
C GLY A 267 -14.43 1.18 13.91
N ALA A 268 -14.64 1.07 12.61
CA ALA A 268 -15.71 0.29 12.02
C ALA A 268 -15.16 -1.04 11.48
N PRO A 269 -15.67 -2.22 11.92
CA PRO A 269 -15.26 -3.50 11.36
C PRO A 269 -15.69 -3.58 9.89
N GLN A 270 -14.73 -3.47 8.99
CA GLN A 270 -14.93 -3.46 7.52
C GLN A 270 -14.96 -4.88 6.90
N LEU A 271 -15.11 -5.92 7.69
CA LEU A 271 -15.36 -7.27 7.21
C LEU A 271 -16.84 -7.39 6.77
N GLY A 272 -17.25 -6.60 5.80
CA GLY A 272 -18.57 -6.68 5.23
C GLY A 272 -18.78 -7.99 4.46
N ALA A 273 -20.02 -8.52 4.48
CA ALA A 273 -20.42 -9.72 3.75
C ALA A 273 -20.06 -9.69 2.24
N GLY A 274 -19.92 -8.50 1.64
CA GLY A 274 -19.44 -8.32 0.27
C GLY A 274 -18.01 -8.78 0.01
N ALA A 275 -17.13 -8.72 1.03
CA ALA A 275 -15.76 -9.20 0.93
C ALA A 275 -15.70 -10.74 0.91
N ALA A 276 -16.53 -11.40 1.71
CA ALA A 276 -16.67 -12.87 1.73
C ALA A 276 -17.28 -13.40 0.42
N VAL A 277 -18.25 -12.69 -0.15
CA VAL A 277 -18.89 -13.03 -1.43
C VAL A 277 -17.90 -12.90 -2.60
N GLY A 278 -17.02 -11.88 -2.60
CA GLY A 278 -15.99 -11.71 -3.63
C GLY A 278 -14.99 -12.87 -3.66
N THR A 279 -14.56 -13.36 -2.49
CA THR A 279 -13.68 -14.52 -2.40
C THR A 279 -14.40 -15.81 -2.79
N GLY A 280 -15.66 -15.97 -2.38
CA GLY A 280 -16.48 -17.13 -2.72
C GLY A 280 -16.78 -17.21 -4.22
N MET A 281 -17.03 -16.09 -4.91
CA MET A 281 -17.23 -16.06 -6.36
C MET A 281 -15.93 -16.36 -7.12
N ALA A 282 -14.79 -15.85 -6.68
CA ALA A 282 -13.50 -16.14 -7.33
C ALA A 282 -13.16 -17.63 -7.24
N VAL A 283 -13.34 -18.25 -6.06
CA VAL A 283 -13.10 -19.69 -5.85
C VAL A 283 -14.17 -20.53 -6.57
N GLY A 284 -15.43 -20.09 -6.56
CA GLY A 284 -16.53 -20.77 -7.25
C GLY A 284 -16.40 -20.75 -8.77
N ALA A 285 -15.98 -19.63 -9.37
CA ALA A 285 -15.73 -19.53 -10.80
C ALA A 285 -14.56 -20.40 -11.28
N MET A 286 -13.50 -20.53 -10.44
CA MET A 286 -12.40 -21.44 -10.72
C MET A 286 -12.78 -22.91 -10.56
N GLY A 287 -13.66 -23.25 -9.59
CA GLY A 287 -14.19 -24.61 -9.40
C GLY A 287 -15.13 -25.05 -10.52
N ALA A 288 -15.98 -24.14 -11.03
CA ALA A 288 -16.89 -24.43 -12.14
C ALA A 288 -16.15 -24.63 -13.48
N ALA A 289 -15.04 -23.92 -13.69
CA ALA A 289 -14.18 -24.09 -14.87
C ALA A 289 -13.35 -25.40 -14.84
N ALA A 290 -13.23 -26.05 -13.67
CA ALA A 290 -12.50 -27.31 -13.53
C ALA A 290 -13.40 -28.56 -13.67
N VAL A 291 -14.74 -28.39 -13.74
CA VAL A 291 -15.73 -29.47 -13.80
C VAL A 291 -16.50 -29.47 -15.14
N ALA A 292 -16.35 -28.44 -15.96
CA ALA A 292 -16.86 -28.35 -17.32
C ALA A 292 -15.78 -28.71 -18.35
#